data_01771074ef44df718b2a7e0964415e91
#
_entry.id   01771074ef44df718b2a7e0964415e91
#
_cell.length_a   1.000
_cell.length_b   1.000
_cell.length_c   1.000
_cell.angle_alpha   90.00
_cell.angle_beta   90.00
_cell.angle_gamma   90.00
#
_symmetry.space_group_name_H-M   'P 1'
#
loop_
_entity.id
_entity.type
_entity.pdbx_description
1 polymer ?
#
loop_
_entity_poly.entity_id
_entity_poly.type
_entity_poly.pdbx_seq_one_letter_code
_entity_poly.pdbx_strand_id
1 'polypeptide(L)'
;MIANRGRITRSVLVAGTVVAGIVLTGCGDNGNDTAQDTTPMTTLPVTTAQQTTTPATSPTAGAEISSEASQQLCDMIRPELDNWRDQGSTVAKTSFNGTVQNWAARNELTDDVVEDKTIVDTVTTQTCPDVRQQALEVLEVPDLASALVGFGG
;
A
#
# COMPACT_ATOMS: atom_id res chain seq x y z
N MET A 1 -27.45 -47.03 -17.31
CA MET A 1 -27.41 -46.75 -18.76
C MET A 1 -27.02 -45.31 -18.97
N ILE A 2 -26.01 -45.18 -19.64
CA ILE A 2 -25.45 -44.23 -20.59
C ILE A 2 -24.56 -43.15 -19.95
N ALA A 3 -23.30 -43.43 -20.19
CA ALA A 3 -22.14 -42.52 -20.10
C ALA A 3 -22.26 -41.36 -21.09
N ASN A 4 -21.75 -40.21 -20.74
CA ASN A 4 -21.13 -39.38 -21.79
C ASN A 4 -19.85 -38.73 -21.28
N ARG A 5 -18.76 -39.20 -21.84
CA ARG A 5 -17.40 -38.65 -21.76
C ARG A 5 -17.32 -37.47 -22.72
N GLY A 6 -16.91 -36.35 -22.23
CA GLY A 6 -16.48 -35.21 -23.04
C GLY A 6 -15.13 -34.68 -22.58
N ARG A 7 -14.06 -35.31 -23.06
CA ARG A 7 -12.70 -34.73 -22.98
C ARG A 7 -12.60 -33.64 -24.02
N ILE A 8 -12.31 -32.42 -23.61
CA ILE A 8 -11.77 -31.41 -24.52
C ILE A 8 -10.43 -30.94 -23.98
N THR A 9 -9.40 -31.60 -24.46
CA THR A 9 -8.03 -31.10 -24.44
C THR A 9 -7.90 -29.95 -25.41
N ARG A 10 -7.61 -28.75 -24.95
CA ARG A 10 -7.07 -27.68 -25.76
C ARG A 10 -5.73 -27.26 -25.17
N SER A 11 -4.70 -27.92 -25.69
CA SER A 11 -3.34 -27.43 -25.64
C SER A 11 -3.24 -26.21 -26.54
N VAL A 12 -2.91 -25.05 -25.95
CA VAL A 12 -2.40 -23.91 -26.69
C VAL A 12 -0.98 -23.66 -26.23
N LEU A 13 -0.06 -24.15 -27.05
CA LEU A 13 1.33 -23.73 -27.07
C LEU A 13 1.38 -22.33 -27.66
N VAL A 14 1.80 -21.35 -26.93
CA VAL A 14 2.26 -20.07 -27.51
C VAL A 14 3.70 -19.87 -27.09
N ALA A 15 4.50 -19.96 -28.13
CA ALA A 15 5.94 -19.76 -28.13
C ALA A 15 6.32 -18.30 -27.86
N GLY A 16 7.52 -18.19 -27.33
CA GLY A 16 8.20 -17.03 -26.87
C GLY A 16 8.30 -15.81 -27.76
N THR A 17 8.56 -14.71 -27.10
CA THR A 17 9.38 -13.63 -27.64
C THR A 17 10.25 -13.06 -26.55
N VAL A 18 11.53 -13.33 -26.70
CA VAL A 18 12.64 -12.66 -26.03
C VAL A 18 12.80 -11.31 -26.69
N VAL A 19 12.67 -10.23 -25.96
CA VAL A 19 13.12 -8.90 -26.39
C VAL A 19 14.25 -8.46 -25.47
N ALA A 20 15.41 -8.43 -26.11
CA ALA A 20 16.68 -7.97 -25.58
C ALA A 20 16.71 -6.45 -25.41
N GLY A 21 17.29 -6.03 -24.30
CA GLY A 21 18.26 -4.94 -24.19
C GLY A 21 17.86 -3.52 -24.59
N ILE A 22 17.81 -2.62 -23.59
CA ILE A 22 18.34 -1.27 -23.79
C ILE A 22 19.10 -0.88 -22.51
N VAL A 23 20.42 -0.87 -22.66
CA VAL A 23 21.36 -0.23 -21.74
C VAL A 23 21.41 1.24 -22.11
N LEU A 24 20.98 2.11 -21.23
CA LEU A 24 21.23 3.55 -21.31
C LEU A 24 22.21 3.94 -20.22
N THR A 25 23.48 3.84 -20.58
CA THR A 25 24.58 4.56 -19.93
C THR A 25 24.49 6.02 -20.33
N GLY A 26 24.18 6.88 -19.39
CA GLY A 26 24.26 8.33 -19.53
C GLY A 26 25.20 8.90 -18.47
N CYS A 27 26.50 8.89 -18.73
CA CYS A 27 27.45 9.78 -18.11
C CYS A 27 27.39 11.14 -18.81
N GLY A 28 27.28 12.19 -18.07
CA GLY A 28 27.41 13.57 -18.51
C GLY A 28 27.85 14.38 -17.32
N ASP A 29 28.88 14.63 -17.32
CA ASP A 29 30.14 15.39 -17.37
C ASP A 29 30.00 16.81 -16.80
N ASN A 30 31.04 17.10 -16.02
CA ASN A 30 31.43 18.37 -15.41
C ASN A 30 31.30 19.59 -16.35
N GLY A 31 30.80 20.67 -15.78
CA GLY A 31 30.92 22.01 -16.31
C GLY A 31 31.07 22.99 -15.17
N ASN A 32 32.32 23.25 -14.80
CA ASN A 32 32.72 24.34 -13.93
C ASN A 32 32.67 25.62 -14.77
N ASP A 33 31.90 26.63 -14.36
CA ASP A 33 32.17 28.01 -14.73
C ASP A 33 31.66 28.99 -13.65
N THR A 34 32.61 29.74 -13.20
CA THR A 34 32.61 30.84 -12.28
C THR A 34 31.91 32.08 -12.90
N ALA A 35 30.90 32.61 -12.23
CA ALA A 35 30.63 34.08 -12.30
C ALA A 35 29.89 34.51 -11.04
N GLN A 36 30.54 35.36 -10.28
CA GLN A 36 30.00 36.20 -9.22
C GLN A 36 28.99 37.18 -9.83
N ASP A 37 27.81 37.25 -9.24
CA ASP A 37 27.09 38.51 -9.24
C ASP A 37 26.32 38.70 -7.93
N THR A 38 26.69 39.76 -7.26
CA THR A 38 26.17 40.27 -6.00
C THR A 38 24.94 41.09 -6.26
N THR A 39 23.78 40.74 -5.63
CA THR A 39 22.75 41.74 -5.26
C THR A 39 21.70 41.16 -4.34
N PRO A 40 20.86 41.93 -3.65
CA PRO A 40 20.87 41.94 -2.18
C PRO A 40 19.70 41.15 -1.57
N MET A 41 19.91 40.80 -0.31
CA MET A 41 18.91 40.22 0.59
C MET A 41 17.59 41.00 0.61
N THR A 42 16.51 40.36 0.17
CA THR A 42 15.16 40.71 0.59
C THR A 42 14.72 39.70 1.64
N THR A 43 14.79 40.12 2.87
CA THR A 43 14.22 39.41 4.02
C THR A 43 12.70 39.41 3.92
N LEU A 44 12.13 38.26 3.61
CA LEU A 44 10.69 38.02 3.81
C LEU A 44 10.49 37.51 5.25
N PRO A 45 9.46 38.01 5.96
CA PRO A 45 9.19 37.53 7.31
C PRO A 45 8.73 36.08 7.30
N VAL A 46 9.45 35.24 8.03
CA VAL A 46 9.02 33.89 8.38
C VAL A 46 7.83 34.03 9.31
N THR A 47 6.64 33.82 8.79
CA THR A 47 5.45 33.60 9.61
C THR A 47 5.57 32.19 10.19
N THR A 48 5.99 32.14 11.44
CA THR A 48 5.93 30.91 12.25
C THR A 48 4.48 30.53 12.42
N ALA A 49 4.01 29.60 11.64
CA ALA A 49 2.76 28.91 11.91
C ALA A 49 2.97 28.07 13.17
N GLN A 50 2.41 28.54 14.26
CA GLN A 50 2.38 27.88 15.54
C GLN A 50 1.49 26.63 15.39
N GLN A 51 2.12 25.47 15.26
CA GLN A 51 1.43 24.19 15.38
C GLN A 51 0.92 24.07 16.81
N THR A 52 -0.38 24.23 16.96
CA THR A 52 -1.08 23.89 18.19
C THR A 52 -1.06 22.38 18.33
N THR A 53 -0.10 21.86 19.07
CA THR A 53 -0.11 20.47 19.52
C THR A 53 -1.20 20.30 20.56
N THR A 54 -2.32 19.74 20.15
CA THR A 54 -3.30 19.19 21.09
C THR A 54 -2.68 17.92 21.68
N PRO A 55 -2.57 17.78 23.01
CA PRO A 55 -2.08 16.54 23.61
C PRO A 55 -3.15 15.47 23.42
N ALA A 56 -2.92 14.54 22.50
CA ALA A 56 -3.68 13.33 22.44
C ALA A 56 -3.28 12.44 23.63
N THR A 57 -4.27 12.09 24.42
CA THR A 57 -4.22 11.15 25.53
C THR A 57 -3.67 9.81 25.02
N SER A 58 -2.56 9.35 25.58
CA SER A 58 -1.97 8.03 25.31
C SER A 58 -2.97 6.91 25.59
N PRO A 59 -3.16 5.98 24.67
CA PRO A 59 -3.46 4.59 24.99
C PRO A 59 -2.20 3.75 24.89
N THR A 60 -1.96 3.00 25.91
CA THR A 60 -1.18 1.78 26.11
C THR A 60 -0.55 1.14 24.87
N ALA A 61 0.80 1.01 24.92
CA ALA A 61 1.67 0.03 24.24
C ALA A 61 1.14 -0.60 22.93
N GLY A 62 1.29 0.11 21.86
CA GLY A 62 1.27 -0.30 20.49
C GLY A 62 1.98 0.81 19.71
N ALA A 63 2.76 0.50 18.71
CA ALA A 63 3.42 1.52 17.91
C ALA A 63 2.43 2.64 17.54
N GLU A 64 2.76 3.89 17.88
CA GLU A 64 1.91 5.03 17.52
C GLU A 64 1.96 5.19 15.99
N ILE A 65 0.95 4.64 15.32
CA ILE A 65 0.85 4.74 13.87
C ILE A 65 0.55 6.18 13.50
N SER A 66 1.41 6.77 12.69
CA SER A 66 1.25 8.16 12.28
C SER A 66 -0.04 8.34 11.46
N SER A 67 -0.61 9.54 11.50
CA SER A 67 -1.78 9.87 10.69
C SER A 67 -1.50 9.73 9.18
N GLU A 68 -0.26 9.96 8.76
CA GLU A 68 0.17 9.78 7.38
C GLU A 68 0.19 8.31 6.98
N ALA A 69 0.74 7.43 7.82
CA ALA A 69 0.71 5.99 7.59
C ALA A 69 -0.73 5.47 7.54
N SER A 70 -1.60 5.96 8.41
CA SER A 70 -3.01 5.59 8.46
C SER A 70 -3.75 5.98 7.17
N GLN A 71 -3.54 7.20 6.67
CA GLN A 71 -4.11 7.67 5.40
C GLN A 71 -3.56 6.88 4.22
N GLN A 72 -2.26 6.59 4.21
CA GLN A 72 -1.63 5.81 3.15
C GLN A 72 -2.25 4.43 2.99
N LEU A 73 -2.58 3.73 4.09
CA LEU A 73 -3.28 2.44 4.01
C LEU A 73 -4.63 2.59 3.32
N CYS A 74 -5.42 3.59 3.71
CA CYS A 74 -6.71 3.89 3.10
C CYS A 74 -6.60 4.17 1.60
N ASP A 75 -5.60 4.96 1.21
CA ASP A 75 -5.35 5.35 -0.18
C ASP A 75 -4.83 4.18 -1.03
N MET A 76 -4.18 3.20 -0.42
CA MET A 76 -3.76 1.97 -1.09
C MET A 76 -4.90 0.98 -1.27
N ILE A 77 -5.85 0.90 -0.33
CA ILE A 77 -6.99 -0.02 -0.42
C ILE A 77 -8.05 0.51 -1.39
N ARG A 78 -8.40 1.80 -1.30
CA ARG A 78 -9.53 2.40 -2.04
C ARG A 78 -9.53 2.12 -3.55
N PRO A 79 -8.44 2.31 -4.30
CA PRO A 79 -8.44 2.09 -5.75
C PRO A 79 -8.54 0.61 -6.15
N GLU A 80 -8.26 -0.30 -5.22
CA GLU A 80 -8.27 -1.74 -5.49
C GLU A 80 -9.64 -2.40 -5.31
N LEU A 81 -10.57 -1.73 -4.62
CA LEU A 81 -11.86 -2.34 -4.24
C LEU A 81 -12.67 -2.85 -5.43
N ASP A 82 -12.74 -2.09 -6.51
CA ASP A 82 -13.49 -2.52 -7.72
C ASP A 82 -12.80 -3.69 -8.40
N ASN A 83 -11.48 -3.63 -8.52
CA ASN A 83 -10.67 -4.72 -9.08
C ASN A 83 -10.81 -6.01 -8.25
N TRP A 84 -10.78 -5.90 -6.93
CA TRP A 84 -10.99 -7.06 -6.04
C TRP A 84 -12.40 -7.65 -6.16
N ARG A 85 -13.42 -6.80 -6.31
CA ARG A 85 -14.80 -7.24 -6.50
C ARG A 85 -14.95 -8.07 -7.78
N ASP A 86 -14.29 -7.65 -8.86
CA ASP A 86 -14.33 -8.34 -10.14
C ASP A 86 -13.57 -9.68 -10.12
N GLN A 87 -12.51 -9.78 -9.33
CA GLN A 87 -11.67 -10.98 -9.23
C GLN A 87 -12.18 -12.02 -8.23
N GLY A 88 -13.09 -11.64 -7.34
CA GLY A 88 -13.65 -12.48 -6.30
C GLY A 88 -12.78 -12.59 -5.05
N SER A 89 -13.42 -12.98 -3.93
CA SER A 89 -12.86 -12.88 -2.57
C SER A 89 -11.54 -13.61 -2.34
N THR A 90 -11.30 -14.73 -3.02
CA THR A 90 -10.04 -15.49 -2.87
C THR A 90 -8.83 -14.71 -3.41
N VAL A 91 -8.97 -14.11 -4.59
CA VAL A 91 -7.92 -13.29 -5.20
C VAL A 91 -7.79 -11.98 -4.45
N ALA A 92 -8.92 -11.39 -4.08
CA ALA A 92 -8.97 -10.17 -3.28
C ALA A 92 -8.20 -10.30 -1.96
N LYS A 93 -8.34 -11.40 -1.22
CA LYS A 93 -7.58 -11.67 0.02
C LYS A 93 -6.08 -11.71 -0.24
N THR A 94 -5.64 -12.35 -1.31
CA THR A 94 -4.22 -12.41 -1.67
C THR A 94 -3.67 -11.02 -1.98
N SER A 95 -4.41 -10.24 -2.77
CA SER A 95 -4.05 -8.87 -3.13
C SER A 95 -4.04 -7.95 -1.91
N PHE A 96 -5.05 -8.07 -1.04
CA PHE A 96 -5.13 -7.33 0.21
C PHE A 96 -3.92 -7.61 1.12
N ASN A 97 -3.52 -8.88 1.26
CA ASN A 97 -2.30 -9.24 2.00
C ASN A 97 -1.07 -8.52 1.43
N GLY A 98 -0.89 -8.52 0.11
CA GLY A 98 0.21 -7.80 -0.54
C GLY A 98 0.16 -6.29 -0.30
N THR A 99 -1.03 -5.69 -0.31
CA THR A 99 -1.24 -4.27 -0.02
C THR A 99 -0.82 -3.94 1.41
N VAL A 100 -1.27 -4.72 2.39
CA VAL A 100 -0.92 -4.50 3.81
C VAL A 100 0.57 -4.75 4.07
N GLN A 101 1.17 -5.78 3.47
CA GLN A 101 2.61 -6.03 3.58
C GLN A 101 3.44 -4.85 3.03
N ASN A 102 3.05 -4.34 1.87
CA ASN A 102 3.73 -3.18 1.26
C ASN A 102 3.60 -1.93 2.13
N TRP A 103 2.40 -1.67 2.65
CA TRP A 103 2.16 -0.56 3.58
C TRP A 103 2.98 -0.69 4.86
N ALA A 104 2.94 -1.85 5.50
CA ALA A 104 3.67 -2.12 6.74
C ALA A 104 5.18 -1.96 6.54
N ALA A 105 5.72 -2.49 5.44
CA ALA A 105 7.15 -2.38 5.12
C ALA A 105 7.59 -0.92 4.87
N ARG A 106 6.73 -0.11 4.24
CA ARG A 106 7.05 1.32 3.99
C ARG A 106 7.03 2.19 5.24
N ASN A 107 6.29 1.77 6.25
CA ASN A 107 6.09 2.51 7.48
C ASN A 107 6.82 1.87 8.69
N GLU A 108 7.67 0.88 8.44
CA GLU A 108 8.43 0.16 9.49
C GLU A 108 7.51 -0.54 10.51
N LEU A 109 6.29 -0.90 10.10
CA LEU A 109 5.25 -1.54 10.93
C LEU A 109 5.14 -3.06 10.69
N THR A 110 6.10 -3.67 10.00
CA THR A 110 6.00 -5.09 9.62
C THR A 110 5.91 -5.99 10.86
N ASP A 111 6.78 -5.76 11.83
CA ASP A 111 6.82 -6.56 13.06
C ASP A 111 5.56 -6.34 13.90
N ASP A 112 5.08 -5.08 14.00
CA ASP A 112 3.86 -4.74 14.72
C ASP A 112 2.63 -5.43 14.13
N VAL A 113 2.48 -5.42 12.81
CA VAL A 113 1.35 -6.08 12.13
C VAL A 113 1.45 -7.61 12.20
N VAL A 114 2.66 -8.17 12.23
CA VAL A 114 2.87 -9.61 12.46
C VAL A 114 2.43 -10.00 13.86
N GLU A 115 2.76 -9.18 14.86
CA GLU A 115 2.41 -9.41 16.25
C GLU A 115 0.92 -9.17 16.52
N ASP A 116 0.38 -8.07 15.96
CA ASP A 116 -1.03 -7.70 16.12
C ASP A 116 -1.68 -7.29 14.78
N LYS A 117 -2.34 -8.23 14.13
CA LYS A 117 -3.08 -7.99 12.88
C LYS A 117 -4.26 -7.03 13.03
N THR A 118 -4.76 -6.84 14.26
CA THR A 118 -5.91 -5.95 14.51
C THR A 118 -5.57 -4.46 14.32
N ILE A 119 -4.29 -4.14 14.22
CA ILE A 119 -3.79 -2.82 13.83
C ILE A 119 -4.47 -2.32 12.54
N VAL A 120 -4.62 -3.20 11.54
CA VAL A 120 -5.23 -2.84 10.25
C VAL A 120 -6.70 -2.46 10.40
N ASP A 121 -7.44 -3.18 11.25
CA ASP A 121 -8.83 -2.85 11.58
C ASP A 121 -8.93 -1.52 12.33
N THR A 122 -8.05 -1.32 13.31
CA THR A 122 -8.01 -0.10 14.12
C THR A 122 -7.75 1.13 13.25
N VAL A 123 -6.71 1.07 12.42
CA VAL A 123 -6.34 2.14 11.49
C VAL A 123 -7.49 2.49 10.54
N THR A 124 -8.04 1.49 9.88
CA THR A 124 -9.10 1.72 8.87
C THR A 124 -10.42 2.15 9.50
N THR A 125 -10.74 1.68 10.72
CA THR A 125 -11.93 2.12 11.44
C THR A 125 -11.87 3.60 11.81
N GLN A 126 -10.69 4.08 12.18
CA GLN A 126 -10.49 5.48 12.61
C GLN A 126 -10.34 6.43 11.41
N THR A 127 -9.70 5.98 10.34
CA THR A 127 -9.28 6.85 9.23
C THR A 127 -10.22 6.79 8.04
N CYS A 128 -10.72 5.62 7.67
CA CYS A 128 -11.54 5.42 6.47
C CYS A 128 -12.60 4.31 6.65
N PRO A 129 -13.58 4.49 7.53
CA PRO A 129 -14.58 3.46 7.83
C PRO A 129 -15.41 3.03 6.61
N ASP A 130 -15.61 3.90 5.64
CA ASP A 130 -16.28 3.62 4.37
C ASP A 130 -15.46 2.64 3.48
N VAL A 131 -14.16 2.86 3.38
CA VAL A 131 -13.24 1.96 2.65
C VAL A 131 -13.15 0.61 3.35
N ARG A 132 -13.07 0.62 4.68
CA ARG A 132 -13.08 -0.59 5.50
C ARG A 132 -14.34 -1.43 5.26
N GLN A 133 -15.51 -0.81 5.29
CA GLN A 133 -16.78 -1.51 5.08
C GLN A 133 -16.83 -2.20 3.71
N GLN A 134 -16.42 -1.50 2.66
CA GLN A 134 -16.36 -2.06 1.30
C GLN A 134 -15.33 -3.18 1.20
N ALA A 135 -14.18 -3.05 1.87
CA ALA A 135 -13.17 -4.10 1.89
C ALA A 135 -13.68 -5.38 2.58
N LEU A 136 -14.37 -5.27 3.71
CA LEU A 136 -14.98 -6.41 4.40
C LEU A 136 -15.96 -7.17 3.50
N GLU A 137 -16.80 -6.44 2.75
CA GLU A 137 -17.75 -7.03 1.80
C GLU A 137 -17.06 -7.77 0.67
N VAL A 138 -16.05 -7.15 0.05
CA VAL A 138 -15.31 -7.72 -1.09
C VAL A 138 -14.46 -8.91 -0.66
N LEU A 139 -13.86 -8.83 0.52
CA LEU A 139 -13.04 -9.91 1.08
C LEU A 139 -13.87 -11.04 1.70
N GLU A 140 -15.18 -10.82 1.93
CA GLU A 140 -16.07 -11.77 2.61
C GLU A 140 -15.50 -12.22 3.97
N VAL A 141 -15.15 -11.24 4.81
CA VAL A 141 -14.59 -11.48 6.15
C VAL A 141 -15.28 -10.62 7.21
N PRO A 142 -15.31 -11.07 8.47
CA PRO A 142 -15.90 -10.30 9.57
C PRO A 142 -15.02 -9.10 10.00
N ASP A 143 -13.71 -9.22 9.82
CA ASP A 143 -12.70 -8.21 10.12
C ASP A 143 -11.51 -8.34 9.17
N LEU A 144 -10.72 -7.27 9.01
CA LEU A 144 -9.59 -7.24 8.10
C LEU A 144 -8.42 -8.12 8.59
N ALA A 145 -8.27 -8.28 9.89
CA ALA A 145 -7.26 -9.15 10.49
C ALA A 145 -7.44 -10.61 10.03
N SER A 146 -8.69 -11.07 9.90
CA SER A 146 -9.03 -12.41 9.41
C SER A 146 -8.65 -12.64 7.94
N ALA A 147 -8.52 -11.59 7.15
CA ALA A 147 -8.07 -11.67 5.77
C ALA A 147 -6.54 -11.78 5.66
N LEU A 148 -5.79 -11.45 6.71
CA LEU A 148 -4.33 -11.45 6.73
C LEU A 148 -3.79 -12.87 6.99
N VAL A 149 -3.90 -13.74 5.99
CA VAL A 149 -3.34 -15.09 6.01
C VAL A 149 -1.88 -15.05 5.57
N GLY A 150 -0.97 -15.63 6.36
CA GLY A 150 0.47 -15.67 6.05
C GLY A 150 1.29 -14.49 6.60
N PHE A 151 0.69 -13.56 7.33
CA PHE A 151 1.43 -12.65 8.19
C PHE A 151 1.92 -13.44 9.42
N GLY A 152 3.23 -13.57 9.57
CA GLY A 152 3.84 -14.22 10.73
C GLY A 152 3.84 -15.75 10.68
N GLY A 153 3.95 -16.35 9.48
CA GLY A 153 4.17 -17.79 9.28
C GLY A 153 5.61 -18.10 8.99
#